data_c7bc5e215de622450f2c1f693ee5dd65
#
_entry.id   c7bc5e215de622450f2c1f693ee5dd65
#
_cell.length_a   1.000
_cell.length_b   1.000
_cell.length_c   1.000
_cell.angle_alpha   90.00
_cell.angle_beta   90.00
_cell.angle_gamma   90.00
#
_symmetry.space_group_name_H-M   'P 1'
#
loop_
_entity.id
_entity.type
_entity.pdbx_description
1 polymer ?
#
loop_
_entity_poly.entity_id
_entity_poly.type
_entity_poly.pdbx_seq_one_letter_code
_entity_poly.pdbx_strand_id
1 'polypeptide(L)'
;YLIDTKIEQVATGLGLSAIGLDRPIAQMSGGQRAKVILAKLLLEKPDVLLLDEPTNFLDKEHIDWLSEYLCGLSNAFMVVSHDYSFLEKISNRICDIDNYKIGKYYGTYSEFLKKKTALRENYIRQYSAQQKEIKKTEEFIRKNIAGRKSKMARGRQKQLDRMDKMEAIEQKEVVPFFHFREMPLTNTEHLSVKHLSVGYHYPVLSDIDFAINGGQKVVITGFNGIGKSTLLKTLVGKLDVLNGSFSFSEQVKLRYFEQDLYWENEKETPIQIVSDCYPSLTIKEVRKNLACCGIIGEHAMQSIGTLSGGEQAKVKICLLTLTPCNFIIMDEPTNHLDIQAKQALRIALKEFKGTVLLVSHEPAFYKEIAQKIINIENIIKKK
;
A
#
# COMPACT_ATOMS: atom_id res chain seq x y z
N TYR A 1 8.63 -7.15 40.74
CA TYR A 1 7.42 -7.98 40.49
C TYR A 1 6.39 -7.28 39.58
N LEU A 2 5.93 -6.06 39.89
CA LEU A 2 4.90 -5.35 39.07
C LEU A 2 5.42 -4.85 37.72
N ILE A 3 6.69 -4.49 37.62
CA ILE A 3 7.31 -4.01 36.40
C ILE A 3 7.55 -5.18 35.44
N ASP A 4 8.10 -6.28 35.95
CA ASP A 4 8.41 -7.48 35.17
C ASP A 4 7.13 -8.07 34.55
N THR A 5 6.04 -8.16 35.33
CA THR A 5 4.75 -8.62 34.83
C THR A 5 4.19 -7.74 33.70
N LYS A 6 4.38 -6.40 33.79
CA LYS A 6 3.95 -5.50 32.72
C LYS A 6 4.80 -5.64 31.46
N ILE A 7 6.12 -5.82 31.63
CA ILE A 7 7.03 -6.08 30.50
C ILE A 7 6.62 -7.37 29.79
N GLU A 8 6.37 -8.45 30.54
CA GLU A 8 5.91 -9.73 29.99
C GLU A 8 4.57 -9.61 29.28
N GLN A 9 3.62 -8.87 29.86
CA GLN A 9 2.30 -8.64 29.25
C GLN A 9 2.42 -7.93 27.90
N VAL A 10 3.17 -6.81 27.83
CA VAL A 10 3.37 -6.06 26.61
C VAL A 10 4.19 -6.84 25.58
N ALA A 11 5.23 -7.54 26.05
CA ALA A 11 6.05 -8.38 25.19
C ALA A 11 5.27 -9.52 24.56
N THR A 12 4.43 -10.20 25.35
CA THR A 12 3.57 -11.27 24.86
C THR A 12 2.53 -10.73 23.89
N GLY A 13 1.88 -9.62 24.23
CA GLY A 13 0.86 -8.98 23.38
C GLY A 13 1.40 -8.53 22.02
N LEU A 14 2.67 -8.17 21.92
CA LEU A 14 3.34 -7.80 20.66
C LEU A 14 4.10 -8.96 20.00
N GLY A 15 4.04 -10.17 20.58
CA GLY A 15 4.72 -11.36 20.06
C GLY A 15 6.25 -11.33 20.23
N LEU A 16 6.78 -10.56 21.17
CA LEU A 16 8.22 -10.49 21.45
C LEU A 16 8.72 -11.67 22.26
N SER A 17 7.86 -12.29 23.08
CA SER A 17 8.20 -13.45 23.89
C SER A 17 8.72 -14.64 23.06
N ALA A 18 8.17 -14.81 21.85
CA ALA A 18 8.61 -15.86 20.91
C ALA A 18 10.02 -15.60 20.33
N ILE A 19 10.51 -14.35 20.36
CA ILE A 19 11.79 -13.95 19.80
C ILE A 19 12.92 -14.14 20.84
N GLY A 20 12.59 -14.13 22.12
CA GLY A 20 13.49 -14.12 23.26
C GLY A 20 13.86 -12.70 23.70
N LEU A 21 13.57 -12.39 24.97
CA LEU A 21 13.76 -11.04 25.52
C LEU A 21 15.25 -10.66 25.70
N ASP A 22 16.13 -11.67 25.79
CA ASP A 22 17.59 -11.48 25.97
C ASP A 22 18.36 -11.29 24.64
N ARG A 23 17.65 -11.36 23.51
CA ARG A 23 18.28 -11.26 22.19
C ARG A 23 18.75 -9.82 21.91
N PRO A 24 20.02 -9.60 21.49
CA PRO A 24 20.52 -8.28 21.13
C PRO A 24 19.71 -7.64 20.00
N ILE A 25 19.32 -6.37 20.15
CA ILE A 25 18.50 -5.61 19.16
C ILE A 25 19.21 -5.55 17.79
N ALA A 26 20.53 -5.51 17.76
CA ALA A 26 21.31 -5.49 16.52
C ALA A 26 21.08 -6.75 15.65
N GLN A 27 20.68 -7.87 16.24
CA GLN A 27 20.41 -9.13 15.56
C GLN A 27 18.94 -9.30 15.17
N MET A 28 18.11 -8.31 15.48
CA MET A 28 16.67 -8.32 15.18
C MET A 28 16.40 -7.77 13.78
N SER A 29 15.36 -8.31 13.12
CA SER A 29 14.85 -7.75 11.87
C SER A 29 14.24 -6.35 12.08
N GLY A 30 14.05 -5.57 11.01
CA GLY A 30 13.41 -4.26 11.09
C GLY A 30 12.05 -4.29 11.77
N GLY A 31 11.21 -5.27 11.42
CA GLY A 31 9.89 -5.45 12.04
C GLY A 31 9.96 -5.85 13.52
N GLN A 32 10.94 -6.69 13.90
CA GLN A 32 11.17 -7.05 15.30
C GLN A 32 11.64 -5.84 16.12
N ARG A 33 12.53 -5.02 15.56
CA ARG A 33 12.97 -3.75 16.19
C ARG A 33 11.81 -2.78 16.36
N ALA A 34 10.93 -2.65 15.35
CA ALA A 34 9.74 -1.80 15.45
C ALA A 34 8.81 -2.24 16.58
N LYS A 35 8.59 -3.56 16.76
CA LYS A 35 7.83 -4.11 17.89
C LYS A 35 8.47 -3.77 19.25
N VAL A 36 9.81 -3.84 19.36
CA VAL A 36 10.52 -3.46 20.60
C VAL A 36 10.36 -1.97 20.91
N ILE A 37 10.48 -1.11 19.89
CA ILE A 37 10.27 0.34 20.05
C ILE A 37 8.84 0.62 20.50
N LEU A 38 7.86 -0.02 19.88
CA LEU A 38 6.45 0.11 20.28
C LEU A 38 6.24 -0.35 21.72
N ALA A 39 6.79 -1.51 22.11
CA ALA A 39 6.71 -2.01 23.49
C ALA A 39 7.28 -1.00 24.50
N LYS A 40 8.45 -0.42 24.20
CA LYS A 40 9.08 0.60 25.01
C LYS A 40 8.16 1.82 25.19
N LEU A 41 7.61 2.35 24.11
CA LEU A 41 6.70 3.51 24.14
C LEU A 41 5.42 3.24 24.97
N LEU A 42 4.86 2.04 24.87
CA LEU A 42 3.68 1.66 25.64
C LEU A 42 3.99 1.53 27.14
N LEU A 43 5.19 1.07 27.49
CA LEU A 43 5.63 0.92 28.89
C LEU A 43 5.99 2.27 29.54
N GLU A 44 6.48 3.23 28.78
CA GLU A 44 6.83 4.58 29.25
C GLU A 44 5.60 5.42 29.66
N LYS A 45 4.41 5.05 29.19
CA LYS A 45 3.12 5.72 29.50
C LYS A 45 3.16 7.25 29.33
N PRO A 46 3.50 7.74 28.13
CA PRO A 46 3.53 9.17 27.85
C PRO A 46 2.14 9.80 28.01
N ASP A 47 2.06 11.09 28.33
CA ASP A 47 0.78 11.82 28.39
C ASP A 47 0.04 11.84 27.05
N VAL A 48 0.79 11.91 25.95
CA VAL A 48 0.29 11.83 24.57
C VAL A 48 1.13 10.83 23.79
N LEU A 49 0.49 9.84 23.20
CA LEU A 49 1.13 8.82 22.36
C LEU A 49 0.86 9.10 20.88
N LEU A 50 1.91 9.24 20.09
CA LEU A 50 1.83 9.41 18.63
C LEU A 50 2.32 8.14 17.94
N LEU A 51 1.47 7.52 17.13
CA LEU A 51 1.77 6.29 16.41
C LEU A 51 1.56 6.49 14.90
N ASP A 52 2.60 6.19 14.14
CA ASP A 52 2.54 6.19 12.68
C ASP A 52 2.62 4.76 12.16
N GLU A 53 1.55 4.31 11.50
CA GLU A 53 1.38 2.96 10.94
C GLU A 53 1.79 1.82 11.89
N PRO A 54 1.30 1.78 13.15
CA PRO A 54 1.77 0.80 14.14
C PRO A 54 1.41 -0.64 13.80
N THR A 55 0.49 -0.86 12.85
CA THR A 55 0.00 -2.18 12.43
C THR A 55 0.88 -2.86 11.38
N ASN A 56 1.77 -2.14 10.70
CA ASN A 56 2.54 -2.65 9.56
C ASN A 56 3.40 -3.90 9.85
N PHE A 57 3.83 -4.09 11.10
CA PHE A 57 4.70 -5.20 11.50
C PHE A 57 4.01 -6.18 12.46
N LEU A 58 2.71 -6.02 12.66
CA LEU A 58 1.92 -6.83 13.57
C LEU A 58 1.07 -7.84 12.81
N ASP A 59 0.95 -9.04 13.36
CA ASP A 59 -0.03 -10.03 12.92
C ASP A 59 -1.40 -9.68 13.51
N LYS A 60 -2.45 -10.25 12.96
CA LYS A 60 -3.82 -9.92 13.34
C LYS A 60 -4.08 -10.05 14.84
N GLU A 61 -3.55 -11.08 15.47
CA GLU A 61 -3.67 -11.31 16.93
C GLU A 61 -3.05 -10.16 17.72
N HIS A 62 -1.87 -9.70 17.31
CA HIS A 62 -1.16 -8.59 17.95
C HIS A 62 -1.83 -7.23 17.67
N ILE A 63 -2.46 -7.07 16.51
CA ILE A 63 -3.28 -5.87 16.18
C ILE A 63 -4.52 -5.84 17.08
N ASP A 64 -5.19 -6.96 17.27
CA ASP A 64 -6.35 -7.05 18.14
C ASP A 64 -5.96 -6.72 19.60
N TRP A 65 -4.86 -7.28 20.08
CA TRP A 65 -4.31 -6.96 21.41
C TRP A 65 -3.95 -5.47 21.55
N LEU A 66 -3.26 -4.88 20.55
CA LEU A 66 -2.91 -3.46 20.56
C LEU A 66 -4.15 -2.57 20.59
N SER A 67 -5.20 -2.95 19.85
CA SER A 67 -6.48 -2.25 19.85
C SER A 67 -7.10 -2.21 21.25
N GLU A 68 -7.14 -3.36 21.93
CA GLU A 68 -7.66 -3.47 23.30
C GLU A 68 -6.82 -2.66 24.30
N TYR A 69 -5.49 -2.73 24.14
CA TYR A 69 -4.57 -1.97 24.98
C TYR A 69 -4.78 -0.47 24.86
N LEU A 70 -4.87 0.05 23.62
CA LEU A 70 -5.10 1.47 23.35
C LEU A 70 -6.48 1.94 23.85
N CYS A 71 -7.52 1.14 23.69
CA CYS A 71 -8.85 1.44 24.24
C CYS A 71 -8.87 1.52 25.76
N GLY A 72 -7.99 0.77 26.43
CA GLY A 72 -7.84 0.78 27.89
C GLY A 72 -6.95 1.91 28.44
N LEU A 73 -6.29 2.70 27.57
CA LEU A 73 -5.45 3.82 28.01
C LEU A 73 -6.31 4.98 28.51
N SER A 74 -5.88 5.58 29.65
CA SER A 74 -6.44 6.84 30.13
C SER A 74 -5.83 8.08 29.44
N ASN A 75 -4.70 7.90 28.76
CA ASN A 75 -3.94 8.95 28.13
C ASN A 75 -4.43 9.23 26.70
N ALA A 76 -4.13 10.41 26.17
CA ALA A 76 -4.47 10.74 24.79
C ALA A 76 -3.54 10.02 23.82
N PHE A 77 -4.08 9.56 22.68
CA PHE A 77 -3.26 9.06 21.60
C PHE A 77 -3.75 9.57 20.24
N MET A 78 -2.84 9.65 19.29
CA MET A 78 -3.11 9.93 17.88
C MET A 78 -2.45 8.85 17.05
N VAL A 79 -3.21 8.28 16.12
CA VAL A 79 -2.76 7.20 15.24
C VAL A 79 -2.96 7.58 13.79
N VAL A 80 -1.94 7.39 12.98
CA VAL A 80 -2.04 7.35 11.52
C VAL A 80 -2.02 5.89 11.11
N SER A 81 -3.03 5.44 10.37
CA SER A 81 -3.08 4.06 9.88
C SER A 81 -3.94 3.91 8.64
N HIS A 82 -3.58 2.94 7.80
CA HIS A 82 -4.38 2.47 6.67
C HIS A 82 -5.21 1.22 7.02
N ASP A 83 -5.09 0.70 8.23
CA ASP A 83 -5.92 -0.40 8.72
C ASP A 83 -7.25 0.14 9.28
N TYR A 84 -8.28 0.07 8.45
CA TYR A 84 -9.61 0.60 8.81
C TYR A 84 -10.30 -0.22 9.91
N SER A 85 -10.00 -1.52 10.02
CA SER A 85 -10.55 -2.36 11.07
C SER A 85 -9.95 -2.00 12.42
N PHE A 86 -8.67 -1.65 12.43
CA PHE A 86 -7.98 -1.11 13.59
C PHE A 86 -8.53 0.27 13.98
N LEU A 87 -8.62 1.21 13.01
CA LEU A 87 -9.18 2.54 13.26
C LEU A 87 -10.62 2.50 13.76
N GLU A 88 -11.47 1.60 13.23
CA GLU A 88 -12.86 1.43 13.66
C GLU A 88 -12.96 1.08 15.16
N LYS A 89 -12.02 0.26 15.66
CA LYS A 89 -12.02 -0.18 17.06
C LYS A 89 -11.55 0.90 18.04
N ILE A 90 -10.50 1.65 17.65
CA ILE A 90 -9.81 2.54 18.59
C ILE A 90 -10.25 3.99 18.51
N SER A 91 -10.88 4.42 17.39
CA SER A 91 -11.14 5.85 17.17
C SER A 91 -12.47 6.29 17.76
N ASN A 92 -12.45 7.44 18.43
CA ASN A 92 -13.63 8.22 18.79
C ASN A 92 -13.67 9.58 18.07
N ARG A 93 -12.59 9.93 17.38
CA ARG A 93 -12.45 11.14 16.56
C ARG A 93 -11.55 10.82 15.37
N ILE A 94 -11.93 11.32 14.20
CA ILE A 94 -11.13 11.21 12.97
C ILE A 94 -10.70 12.60 12.54
N CYS A 95 -9.41 12.77 12.25
CA CYS A 95 -8.86 13.93 11.59
C CYS A 95 -8.55 13.54 10.13
N ASP A 96 -9.29 14.12 9.20
CA ASP A 96 -9.12 13.91 7.77
C ASP A 96 -8.32 15.08 7.18
N ILE A 97 -7.23 14.78 6.51
CA ILE A 97 -6.40 15.76 5.82
C ILE A 97 -6.72 15.67 4.34
N ASP A 98 -7.41 16.68 3.82
CA ASP A 98 -7.83 16.73 2.42
C ASP A 98 -7.65 18.15 1.89
N ASN A 99 -7.04 18.31 0.71
CA ASN A 99 -6.78 19.60 0.06
C ASN A 99 -6.15 20.65 1.03
N TYR A 100 -5.09 20.26 1.74
CA TYR A 100 -4.36 21.10 2.72
C TYR A 100 -5.24 21.62 3.88
N LYS A 101 -6.40 21.02 4.12
CA LYS A 101 -7.30 21.34 5.21
C LYS A 101 -7.48 20.15 6.13
N ILE A 102 -7.66 20.41 7.41
CA ILE A 102 -7.93 19.37 8.41
C ILE A 102 -9.41 19.42 8.76
N GLY A 103 -10.13 18.36 8.37
CA GLY A 103 -11.50 18.10 8.80
C GLY A 103 -11.51 17.28 10.10
N LYS A 104 -12.26 17.69 11.11
CA LYS A 104 -12.44 16.95 12.38
C LYS A 104 -13.83 16.35 12.44
N TYR A 105 -13.91 15.04 12.63
CA TYR A 105 -15.15 14.29 12.71
C TYR A 105 -15.22 13.53 14.04
N TYR A 106 -16.37 13.58 14.70
CA TYR A 106 -16.63 12.82 15.91
C TYR A 106 -17.33 11.52 15.56
N GLY A 107 -16.91 10.45 16.22
CA GLY A 107 -17.43 9.11 16.02
C GLY A 107 -16.40 8.13 15.48
N THR A 108 -16.87 6.95 15.10
CA THR A 108 -16.05 5.86 14.54
C THR A 108 -15.64 6.16 13.09
N TYR A 109 -14.74 5.34 12.57
CA TYR A 109 -14.30 5.46 11.19
C TYR A 109 -15.46 5.27 10.18
N SER A 110 -16.36 4.32 10.45
CA SER A 110 -17.57 4.09 9.63
C SER A 110 -18.51 5.29 9.60
N GLU A 111 -18.70 5.96 10.74
CA GLU A 111 -19.51 7.17 10.82
C GLU A 111 -18.86 8.33 10.06
N PHE A 112 -17.53 8.47 10.17
CA PHE A 112 -16.76 9.44 9.40
C PHE A 112 -16.97 9.24 7.89
N LEU A 113 -16.83 8.00 7.38
CA LEU A 113 -17.00 7.71 5.96
C LEU A 113 -18.40 8.12 5.46
N LYS A 114 -19.45 7.81 6.22
CA LYS A 114 -20.82 8.21 5.89
C LYS A 114 -20.96 9.73 5.79
N LYS A 115 -20.43 10.45 6.77
CA LYS A 115 -20.44 11.92 6.80
C LYS A 115 -19.65 12.52 5.64
N LYS A 116 -18.43 12.00 5.39
CA LYS A 116 -17.57 12.47 4.28
C LYS A 116 -18.25 12.26 2.92
N THR A 117 -18.84 11.10 2.69
CA THR A 117 -19.58 10.79 1.45
C THR A 117 -20.77 11.73 1.25
N ALA A 118 -21.57 11.95 2.29
CA ALA A 118 -22.72 12.86 2.22
C ALA A 118 -22.29 14.32 1.95
N LEU A 119 -21.24 14.80 2.59
CA LEU A 119 -20.69 16.14 2.36
C LEU A 119 -20.16 16.29 0.93
N ARG A 120 -19.45 15.29 0.41
CA ARG A 120 -18.94 15.27 -0.97
C ARG A 120 -20.06 15.30 -1.99
N GLU A 121 -21.09 14.49 -1.78
CA GLU A 121 -22.27 14.48 -2.67
C GLU A 121 -23.00 15.83 -2.68
N ASN A 122 -23.19 16.43 -1.50
CA ASN A 122 -23.80 17.76 -1.40
C ASN A 122 -22.95 18.81 -2.13
N TYR A 123 -21.65 18.80 -1.94
CA TYR A 123 -20.77 19.74 -2.61
C TYR A 123 -20.82 19.58 -4.13
N ILE A 124 -20.81 18.35 -4.66
CA ILE A 124 -20.92 18.06 -6.09
C ILE A 124 -22.25 18.59 -6.65
N ARG A 125 -23.35 18.42 -5.91
CA ARG A 125 -24.67 18.95 -6.31
C ARG A 125 -24.66 20.49 -6.37
N GLN A 126 -24.12 21.15 -5.35
CA GLN A 126 -24.02 22.60 -5.29
C GLN A 126 -23.11 23.15 -6.38
N TYR A 127 -21.93 22.54 -6.58
CA TYR A 127 -21.01 22.91 -7.66
C TYR A 127 -21.68 22.77 -9.04
N SER A 128 -22.34 21.65 -9.31
CA SER A 128 -23.04 21.41 -10.57
C SER A 128 -24.17 22.42 -10.82
N ALA A 129 -24.90 22.79 -9.77
CA ALA A 129 -25.96 23.81 -9.86
C ALA A 129 -25.34 25.19 -10.16
N GLN A 130 -24.29 25.58 -9.46
CA GLN A 130 -23.60 26.86 -9.68
C GLN A 130 -23.00 26.92 -11.10
N GLN A 131 -22.36 25.87 -11.60
CA GLN A 131 -21.78 25.82 -12.95
C GLN A 131 -22.88 25.97 -14.03
N LYS A 132 -24.04 25.34 -13.83
CA LYS A 132 -25.19 25.53 -14.74
C LYS A 132 -25.71 26.96 -14.75
N GLU A 133 -25.73 27.62 -13.60
CA GLU A 133 -26.16 29.03 -13.47
C GLU A 133 -25.14 29.98 -14.11
N ILE A 134 -23.85 29.76 -13.84
CA ILE A 134 -22.76 30.50 -14.47
C ILE A 134 -22.87 30.40 -16.00
N LYS A 135 -22.95 29.19 -16.54
CA LYS A 135 -23.06 28.96 -17.99
C LYS A 135 -24.26 29.64 -18.62
N LYS A 136 -25.45 29.55 -17.98
CA LYS A 136 -26.66 30.26 -18.45
C LYS A 136 -26.47 31.77 -18.44
N THR A 137 -25.81 32.28 -17.41
CA THR A 137 -25.53 33.73 -17.28
C THR A 137 -24.54 34.21 -18.33
N GLU A 138 -23.46 33.47 -18.57
CA GLU A 138 -22.48 33.74 -19.63
C GLU A 138 -23.12 33.72 -21.03
N GLU A 139 -23.96 32.73 -21.32
CA GLU A 139 -24.68 32.65 -22.58
C GLU A 139 -25.62 33.84 -22.75
N PHE A 140 -26.34 34.26 -21.70
CA PHE A 140 -27.19 35.46 -21.74
C PHE A 140 -26.37 36.72 -21.99
N ILE A 141 -25.22 36.90 -21.33
CA ILE A 141 -24.33 38.03 -21.51
C ILE A 141 -23.83 38.04 -22.96
N ARG A 142 -23.30 36.92 -23.45
CA ARG A 142 -22.80 36.80 -24.85
C ARG A 142 -23.83 37.19 -25.89
N LYS A 143 -25.09 36.78 -25.72
CA LYS A 143 -26.18 37.06 -26.67
C LYS A 143 -26.69 38.50 -26.62
N ASN A 144 -26.52 39.20 -25.48
CA ASN A 144 -27.19 40.48 -25.24
C ASN A 144 -26.24 41.69 -25.03
N ILE A 145 -24.90 41.48 -24.99
CA ILE A 145 -23.94 42.52 -24.64
C ILE A 145 -23.92 43.68 -25.63
N ALA A 146 -24.20 43.42 -26.90
CA ALA A 146 -24.22 44.42 -27.98
C ALA A 146 -25.66 44.86 -28.43
N GLY A 147 -26.70 44.44 -27.68
CA GLY A 147 -28.11 44.67 -28.09
C GLY A 147 -28.89 45.55 -27.11
N ARG A 148 -30.23 45.63 -27.35
CA ARG A 148 -31.18 46.39 -26.51
C ARG A 148 -31.12 46.06 -25.01
N LYS A 149 -30.68 44.86 -24.67
CA LYS A 149 -30.53 44.39 -23.27
C LYS A 149 -29.12 44.55 -22.69
N SER A 150 -28.26 45.38 -23.31
CA SER A 150 -26.82 45.55 -22.91
C SER A 150 -26.68 46.02 -21.47
N LYS A 151 -27.53 46.89 -20.96
CA LYS A 151 -27.51 47.33 -19.56
C LYS A 151 -27.76 46.19 -18.58
N MET A 152 -28.69 45.29 -18.90
CA MET A 152 -28.97 44.08 -18.10
C MET A 152 -27.83 43.05 -18.19
N ALA A 153 -27.24 42.88 -19.38
CA ALA A 153 -26.10 42.01 -19.58
C ALA A 153 -24.86 42.45 -18.76
N ARG A 154 -24.56 43.77 -18.74
CA ARG A 154 -23.51 44.36 -17.88
C ARG A 154 -23.80 44.20 -16.40
N GLY A 155 -25.07 44.32 -15.97
CA GLY A 155 -25.46 44.07 -14.57
C GLY A 155 -25.19 42.62 -14.17
N ARG A 156 -25.56 41.64 -15.01
CA ARG A 156 -25.31 40.23 -14.77
C ARG A 156 -23.81 39.90 -14.81
N GLN A 157 -23.03 40.57 -15.67
CA GLN A 157 -21.58 40.42 -15.67
C GLN A 157 -20.98 40.83 -14.33
N LYS A 158 -21.34 42.01 -13.81
CA LYS A 158 -20.89 42.46 -12.49
C LYS A 158 -21.30 41.52 -11.35
N GLN A 159 -22.47 40.89 -11.45
CA GLN A 159 -22.92 39.90 -10.47
C GLN A 159 -22.10 38.63 -10.56
N LEU A 160 -21.78 38.16 -11.78
CA LEU A 160 -20.95 36.99 -12.02
C LEU A 160 -19.48 37.20 -11.56
N ASP A 161 -18.95 38.42 -11.75
CA ASP A 161 -17.61 38.80 -11.34
C ASP A 161 -17.46 38.89 -9.81
N ARG A 162 -18.56 39.15 -9.08
CA ARG A 162 -18.62 39.21 -7.62
C ARG A 162 -19.02 37.89 -6.96
N MET A 163 -19.43 36.92 -7.76
CA MET A 163 -19.86 35.62 -7.23
C MET A 163 -18.65 34.85 -6.73
N ASP A 164 -18.72 34.37 -5.48
CA ASP A 164 -17.77 33.38 -4.96
C ASP A 164 -17.95 32.08 -5.72
N LYS A 165 -17.03 31.83 -6.64
CA LYS A 165 -17.05 30.61 -7.45
C LYS A 165 -16.53 29.46 -6.62
N MET A 166 -17.35 28.43 -6.50
CA MET A 166 -16.90 27.18 -5.89
C MET A 166 -15.74 26.63 -6.71
N GLU A 167 -14.70 26.20 -6.00
CA GLU A 167 -13.58 25.51 -6.64
C GLU A 167 -14.06 24.17 -7.20
N ALA A 168 -13.61 23.84 -8.39
CA ALA A 168 -13.81 22.47 -8.87
C ALA A 168 -13.21 21.57 -7.80
N ILE A 169 -13.99 20.61 -7.29
CA ILE A 169 -13.32 19.51 -6.63
C ILE A 169 -12.38 18.98 -7.70
N GLU A 170 -11.08 19.05 -7.46
CA GLU A 170 -10.14 18.29 -8.26
C GLU A 170 -10.51 16.82 -8.11
N GLN A 171 -11.51 16.46 -8.90
CA GLN A 171 -11.94 15.09 -9.07
C GLN A 171 -10.90 14.46 -9.97
N LYS A 172 -9.90 13.98 -9.35
CA LYS A 172 -9.26 12.75 -9.84
C LYS A 172 -8.26 12.33 -8.76
N GLU A 173 -8.75 11.75 -7.69
CA GLU A 173 -8.08 10.54 -7.27
C GLU A 173 -8.13 9.67 -8.54
N VAL A 174 -7.05 9.70 -9.29
CA VAL A 174 -6.92 8.82 -10.45
C VAL A 174 -6.89 7.43 -9.87
N VAL A 175 -8.01 6.72 -9.99
CA VAL A 175 -8.06 5.32 -9.59
C VAL A 175 -6.94 4.62 -10.36
N PRO A 176 -5.94 4.08 -9.67
CA PRO A 176 -4.84 3.43 -10.36
C PRO A 176 -5.36 2.28 -11.21
N PHE A 177 -4.76 2.11 -12.36
CA PHE A 177 -5.01 0.96 -13.23
C PHE A 177 -3.67 0.31 -13.54
N PHE A 178 -3.49 -0.94 -13.10
CA PHE A 178 -2.31 -1.72 -13.38
C PHE A 178 -2.60 -2.77 -14.43
N HIS A 179 -1.68 -2.93 -15.38
CA HIS A 179 -1.77 -3.98 -16.40
C HIS A 179 -0.36 -4.51 -16.67
N PHE A 180 -0.12 -5.77 -16.33
CA PHE A 180 1.17 -6.41 -16.56
C PHE A 180 1.30 -6.87 -18.01
N ARG A 181 2.44 -6.57 -18.64
CA ARG A 181 2.73 -7.03 -20.01
C ARG A 181 3.05 -8.52 -19.98
N GLU A 182 2.20 -9.30 -20.61
CA GLU A 182 2.31 -10.75 -20.62
C GLU A 182 3.33 -11.24 -21.65
N MET A 183 4.07 -12.30 -21.30
CA MET A 183 4.85 -13.10 -22.23
C MET A 183 4.21 -14.48 -22.40
N PRO A 184 4.52 -15.18 -23.51
CA PRO A 184 4.03 -16.54 -23.73
C PRO A 184 4.28 -17.43 -22.52
N LEU A 185 3.27 -18.22 -22.20
CA LEU A 185 3.28 -19.15 -21.09
C LEU A 185 3.37 -20.59 -21.61
N THR A 186 4.16 -21.41 -20.91
CA THR A 186 4.15 -22.86 -21.10
C THR A 186 3.49 -23.51 -19.91
N ASN A 187 2.77 -24.62 -20.14
CA ASN A 187 2.09 -25.36 -19.06
C ASN A 187 3.06 -26.30 -18.32
N THR A 188 4.35 -26.03 -18.35
CA THR A 188 5.38 -26.79 -17.66
C THR A 188 5.61 -26.28 -16.25
N GLU A 189 6.36 -27.03 -15.46
CA GLU A 189 6.83 -26.56 -14.14
C GLU A 189 7.73 -25.34 -14.32
N HIS A 190 7.33 -24.21 -13.72
CA HIS A 190 8.05 -22.95 -13.81
C HIS A 190 9.07 -22.78 -12.69
N LEU A 191 8.78 -23.31 -11.51
CA LEU A 191 9.65 -23.28 -10.34
C LEU A 191 9.57 -24.64 -9.63
N SER A 192 10.73 -25.25 -9.41
CA SER A 192 10.93 -26.44 -8.58
C SER A 192 11.79 -26.07 -7.38
N VAL A 193 11.37 -26.42 -6.18
CA VAL A 193 12.10 -26.22 -4.94
C VAL A 193 12.20 -27.54 -4.22
N LYS A 194 13.43 -27.99 -3.90
CA LYS A 194 13.72 -29.30 -3.31
C LYS A 194 14.63 -29.18 -2.11
N HIS A 195 14.14 -29.63 -0.94
CA HIS A 195 14.85 -29.64 0.33
C HIS A 195 15.55 -28.32 0.66
N LEU A 196 14.94 -27.18 0.23
CA LEU A 196 15.54 -25.86 0.29
C LEU A 196 15.61 -25.35 1.74
N SER A 197 16.80 -24.96 2.16
CA SER A 197 17.04 -24.27 3.43
C SER A 197 17.56 -22.87 3.16
N VAL A 198 16.92 -21.86 3.72
CA VAL A 198 17.21 -20.45 3.50
C VAL A 198 17.45 -19.72 4.83
N GLY A 199 18.33 -18.75 4.80
CA GLY A 199 18.72 -17.96 5.97
C GLY A 199 19.89 -17.04 5.64
N TYR A 200 20.48 -16.45 6.68
CA TYR A 200 21.70 -15.65 6.54
C TYR A 200 22.94 -16.48 6.94
N HIS A 201 23.25 -16.55 8.24
CA HIS A 201 24.31 -17.41 8.78
C HIS A 201 23.77 -18.73 9.31
N TYR A 202 22.50 -18.74 9.68
CA TYR A 202 21.77 -19.91 10.18
C TYR A 202 20.46 -20.06 9.39
N PRO A 203 19.97 -21.30 9.22
CA PRO A 203 18.72 -21.52 8.53
C PRO A 203 17.56 -20.92 9.33
N VAL A 204 16.79 -20.04 8.66
CA VAL A 204 15.54 -19.50 9.16
C VAL A 204 14.39 -20.43 8.77
N LEU A 205 14.44 -20.98 7.56
CA LEU A 205 13.55 -22.02 7.08
C LEU A 205 14.39 -23.16 6.53
N SER A 206 13.98 -24.39 6.82
CA SER A 206 14.71 -25.59 6.42
C SER A 206 13.81 -26.58 5.71
N ASP A 207 14.39 -27.26 4.71
CA ASP A 207 13.80 -28.42 4.04
C ASP A 207 12.41 -28.15 3.46
N ILE A 208 12.33 -27.12 2.63
CA ILE A 208 11.10 -26.69 1.97
C ILE A 208 11.02 -27.35 0.61
N ASP A 209 9.86 -27.97 0.34
CA ASP A 209 9.57 -28.62 -0.93
C ASP A 209 8.26 -28.07 -1.50
N PHE A 210 8.33 -27.52 -2.71
CA PHE A 210 7.15 -27.19 -3.50
C PHE A 210 7.49 -26.96 -4.97
N ALA A 211 6.48 -27.06 -5.81
CA ALA A 211 6.57 -26.72 -7.21
C ALA A 211 5.42 -25.81 -7.63
N ILE A 212 5.70 -24.98 -8.64
CA ILE A 212 4.74 -24.04 -9.23
C ILE A 212 4.72 -24.25 -10.74
N ASN A 213 3.56 -24.55 -11.28
CA ASN A 213 3.35 -24.70 -12.72
C ASN A 213 3.03 -23.35 -13.38
N GLY A 214 3.24 -23.28 -14.68
CA GLY A 214 2.90 -22.11 -15.49
C GLY A 214 1.45 -21.67 -15.31
N GLY A 215 1.25 -20.38 -15.10
CA GLY A 215 -0.08 -19.76 -14.89
C GLY A 215 -0.66 -19.90 -13.49
N GLN A 216 -0.04 -20.67 -12.59
CA GLN A 216 -0.54 -20.80 -11.23
C GLN A 216 -0.36 -19.51 -10.41
N LYS A 217 -1.35 -19.23 -9.57
CA LYS A 217 -1.34 -18.17 -8.56
C LYS A 217 -1.12 -18.80 -7.19
N VAL A 218 0.09 -18.71 -6.69
CA VAL A 218 0.50 -19.31 -5.41
C VAL A 218 0.71 -18.22 -4.38
N VAL A 219 0.12 -18.38 -3.20
CA VAL A 219 0.29 -17.47 -2.07
C VAL A 219 1.00 -18.18 -0.95
N ILE A 220 2.06 -17.56 -0.44
CA ILE A 220 2.78 -18.00 0.75
C ILE A 220 2.24 -17.22 1.94
N THR A 221 1.80 -17.93 2.98
CA THR A 221 1.32 -17.37 4.24
C THR A 221 2.14 -17.88 5.43
N GLY A 222 2.05 -17.19 6.55
CA GLY A 222 2.74 -17.51 7.81
C GLY A 222 2.95 -16.25 8.63
N PHE A 223 3.24 -16.37 9.92
CA PHE A 223 3.44 -15.23 10.81
C PHE A 223 4.64 -14.36 10.40
N ASN A 224 4.65 -13.10 10.88
CA ASN A 224 5.72 -12.17 10.54
C ASN A 224 7.05 -12.58 11.19
N GLY A 225 8.12 -12.59 10.37
CA GLY A 225 9.45 -13.03 10.80
C GLY A 225 9.74 -14.52 10.61
N ILE A 226 8.78 -15.32 10.12
CA ILE A 226 8.99 -16.76 9.86
C ILE A 226 10.01 -17.05 8.74
N GLY A 227 10.38 -16.04 7.91
CA GLY A 227 11.35 -16.20 6.83
C GLY A 227 10.75 -16.11 5.41
N LYS A 228 9.51 -15.65 5.24
CA LYS A 228 8.86 -15.50 3.92
C LYS A 228 9.70 -14.65 2.95
N SER A 229 10.10 -13.45 3.37
CA SER A 229 10.94 -12.55 2.56
C SER A 229 12.33 -13.13 2.31
N THR A 230 12.89 -13.86 3.29
CA THR A 230 14.19 -14.56 3.13
C THR A 230 14.09 -15.62 2.02
N LEU A 231 12.99 -16.40 2.00
CA LEU A 231 12.71 -17.35 0.95
C LEU A 231 12.63 -16.67 -0.43
N LEU A 232 11.87 -15.57 -0.54
CA LEU A 232 11.77 -14.85 -1.82
C LEU A 232 13.10 -14.25 -2.24
N LYS A 233 13.87 -13.66 -1.32
CA LYS A 233 15.21 -13.10 -1.60
C LYS A 233 16.18 -14.20 -2.09
N THR A 234 16.11 -15.40 -1.55
CA THR A 234 16.88 -16.54 -2.05
C THR A 234 16.44 -16.97 -3.45
N LEU A 235 15.13 -17.08 -3.70
CA LEU A 235 14.61 -17.47 -5.02
C LEU A 235 14.96 -16.46 -6.12
N VAL A 236 15.11 -15.18 -5.81
CA VAL A 236 15.53 -14.16 -6.78
C VAL A 236 17.06 -13.96 -6.84
N GLY A 237 17.83 -14.76 -6.11
CA GLY A 237 19.30 -14.73 -6.14
C GLY A 237 19.94 -13.58 -5.34
N LYS A 238 19.18 -12.93 -4.43
CA LYS A 238 19.72 -11.89 -3.52
C LYS A 238 20.38 -12.49 -2.27
N LEU A 239 20.07 -13.74 -1.95
CA LEU A 239 20.66 -14.51 -0.85
C LEU A 239 21.06 -15.88 -1.35
N ASP A 240 22.17 -16.40 -0.85
CA ASP A 240 22.65 -17.73 -1.19
C ASP A 240 21.79 -18.82 -0.55
N VAL A 241 21.74 -19.95 -1.20
CA VAL A 241 21.09 -21.18 -0.69
C VAL A 241 21.99 -21.77 0.40
N LEU A 242 21.43 -22.07 1.57
CA LEU A 242 22.18 -22.75 2.63
C LEU A 242 22.23 -24.27 2.41
N ASN A 243 21.12 -24.88 1.97
CA ASN A 243 21.06 -26.29 1.62
C ASN A 243 19.89 -26.54 0.65
N GLY A 244 19.94 -27.67 -0.06
CA GLY A 244 18.94 -28.00 -1.07
C GLY A 244 19.16 -27.28 -2.39
N SER A 245 18.10 -27.20 -3.20
CA SER A 245 18.17 -26.54 -4.51
C SER A 245 16.83 -26.00 -4.96
N PHE A 246 16.88 -25.03 -5.85
CA PHE A 246 15.72 -24.60 -6.62
C PHE A 246 16.12 -24.36 -8.08
N SER A 247 15.17 -24.44 -8.97
CA SER A 247 15.38 -24.13 -10.38
C SER A 247 14.15 -23.48 -11.00
N PHE A 248 14.39 -22.45 -11.80
CA PHE A 248 13.38 -21.93 -12.72
C PHE A 248 13.54 -22.57 -14.09
N SER A 249 12.42 -22.78 -14.79
CA SER A 249 12.46 -23.15 -16.21
C SER A 249 13.16 -22.04 -17.01
N GLU A 250 13.92 -22.40 -18.04
CA GLU A 250 14.65 -21.45 -18.92
C GLU A 250 13.75 -20.40 -19.57
N GLN A 251 12.47 -20.71 -19.75
CA GLN A 251 11.50 -19.81 -20.37
C GLN A 251 10.92 -18.77 -19.38
N VAL A 252 11.25 -18.88 -18.10
CA VAL A 252 10.75 -17.96 -17.08
C VAL A 252 11.44 -16.60 -17.22
N LYS A 253 10.62 -15.57 -17.40
CA LYS A 253 11.02 -14.16 -17.30
C LYS A 253 10.43 -13.57 -16.04
N LEU A 254 11.26 -13.60 -14.99
CA LEU A 254 10.90 -13.21 -13.63
C LEU A 254 10.87 -11.70 -13.44
N ARG A 255 9.91 -11.21 -12.65
CA ARG A 255 9.90 -9.88 -12.04
C ARG A 255 9.63 -9.98 -10.55
N TYR A 256 10.32 -9.14 -9.80
CA TYR A 256 10.24 -9.14 -8.34
C TYR A 256 9.86 -7.77 -7.80
N PHE A 257 8.83 -7.74 -6.96
CA PHE A 257 8.45 -6.60 -6.14
C PHE A 257 8.90 -6.86 -4.72
N GLU A 258 9.86 -6.08 -4.25
CA GLU A 258 10.43 -6.18 -2.91
C GLU A 258 9.62 -5.34 -1.93
N GLN A 259 9.47 -5.85 -0.71
CA GLN A 259 8.80 -5.14 0.38
C GLN A 259 9.47 -3.80 0.70
N ASP A 260 10.80 -3.77 0.73
CA ASP A 260 11.56 -2.56 1.03
C ASP A 260 11.56 -1.61 -0.18
N LEU A 261 11.15 -0.35 0.06
CA LEU A 261 11.11 0.69 -0.97
C LEU A 261 12.48 1.40 -1.06
N TYR A 262 13.53 0.62 -1.34
CA TYR A 262 14.87 1.18 -1.53
C TYR A 262 15.02 1.77 -2.94
N TRP A 263 15.68 2.93 -3.02
CA TRP A 263 16.05 3.62 -4.26
C TRP A 263 17.54 3.95 -4.21
N GLU A 264 18.26 3.73 -5.31
CA GLU A 264 19.69 4.04 -5.40
C GLU A 264 19.95 5.54 -5.27
N ASN A 265 19.06 6.34 -5.84
CA ASN A 265 19.11 7.80 -5.79
C ASN A 265 17.73 8.38 -5.44
N GLU A 266 17.55 8.75 -4.19
CA GLU A 266 16.28 9.33 -3.70
C GLU A 266 15.98 10.73 -4.26
N LYS A 267 16.93 11.39 -4.92
CA LYS A 267 16.75 12.72 -5.52
C LYS A 267 16.15 12.67 -6.92
N GLU A 268 16.16 11.51 -7.57
CA GLU A 268 15.55 11.33 -8.87
C GLU A 268 14.03 11.44 -8.82
N THR A 269 13.44 11.94 -9.91
CA THR A 269 12.00 12.01 -10.05
C THR A 269 11.45 10.71 -10.67
N PRO A 270 10.19 10.34 -10.42
CA PRO A 270 9.55 9.20 -11.06
C PRO A 270 9.69 9.20 -12.59
N ILE A 271 9.63 10.37 -13.22
CA ILE A 271 9.84 10.51 -14.67
C ILE A 271 11.26 10.12 -15.06
N GLN A 272 12.28 10.58 -14.33
CA GLN A 272 13.68 10.21 -14.59
C GLN A 272 13.88 8.72 -14.42
N ILE A 273 13.48 8.16 -13.28
CA ILE A 273 13.61 6.72 -12.98
C ILE A 273 13.01 5.87 -14.10
N VAL A 274 11.78 6.18 -14.54
CA VAL A 274 11.13 5.40 -15.60
C VAL A 274 11.81 5.63 -16.95
N SER A 275 12.27 6.86 -17.26
CA SER A 275 12.97 7.16 -18.51
C SER A 275 14.32 6.45 -18.59
N ASP A 276 15.05 6.39 -17.49
CA ASP A 276 16.37 5.73 -17.43
C ASP A 276 16.24 4.20 -17.57
N CYS A 277 15.20 3.62 -16.92
CA CYS A 277 14.90 2.20 -17.08
C CYS A 277 14.38 1.84 -18.47
N TYR A 278 13.70 2.76 -19.17
CA TYR A 278 13.07 2.54 -20.47
C TYR A 278 13.37 3.67 -21.47
N PRO A 279 14.62 3.79 -21.96
CA PRO A 279 15.04 4.87 -22.86
C PRO A 279 14.28 4.94 -24.18
N SER A 280 13.61 3.85 -24.57
CA SER A 280 12.79 3.81 -25.79
C SER A 280 11.44 4.52 -25.66
N LEU A 281 11.00 4.83 -24.42
CA LEU A 281 9.74 5.53 -24.21
C LEU A 281 9.92 7.05 -24.32
N THR A 282 8.99 7.69 -24.98
CA THR A 282 8.91 9.14 -24.97
C THR A 282 8.46 9.67 -23.60
N ILE A 283 8.82 10.89 -23.23
CA ILE A 283 8.39 11.54 -21.98
C ILE A 283 6.85 11.54 -21.85
N LYS A 284 6.13 11.66 -22.96
CA LYS A 284 4.66 11.60 -22.99
C LYS A 284 4.15 10.22 -22.58
N GLU A 285 4.78 9.15 -23.04
CA GLU A 285 4.42 7.77 -22.68
C GLU A 285 4.81 7.48 -21.23
N VAL A 286 5.97 7.94 -20.78
CA VAL A 286 6.38 7.83 -19.38
C VAL A 286 5.34 8.47 -18.46
N ARG A 287 4.96 9.73 -18.73
CA ARG A 287 3.91 10.43 -17.97
C ARG A 287 2.56 9.71 -18.01
N LYS A 288 2.19 9.17 -19.17
CA LYS A 288 0.94 8.39 -19.31
C LYS A 288 0.97 7.14 -18.43
N ASN A 289 2.06 6.38 -18.43
CA ASN A 289 2.19 5.16 -17.63
C ASN A 289 2.20 5.47 -16.13
N LEU A 290 2.91 6.50 -15.70
CA LEU A 290 2.89 6.97 -14.32
C LEU A 290 1.48 7.41 -13.90
N ALA A 291 0.79 8.16 -14.76
CA ALA A 291 -0.60 8.59 -14.51
C ALA A 291 -1.56 7.42 -14.42
N CYS A 292 -1.41 6.37 -15.23
CA CYS A 292 -2.18 5.13 -15.09
C CYS A 292 -1.96 4.48 -13.72
N CYS A 293 -0.76 4.58 -13.16
CA CYS A 293 -0.45 4.07 -11.83
C CYS A 293 -0.84 5.02 -10.69
N GLY A 294 -1.47 6.15 -11.00
CA GLY A 294 -1.91 7.13 -10.00
C GLY A 294 -0.84 8.15 -9.60
N ILE A 295 0.27 8.26 -10.35
CA ILE A 295 1.32 9.27 -10.13
C ILE A 295 1.15 10.37 -11.16
N ILE A 296 0.54 11.49 -10.76
CA ILE A 296 0.16 12.60 -11.63
C ILE A 296 0.75 13.94 -11.19
N GLY A 297 0.76 14.92 -12.08
CA GLY A 297 1.10 16.31 -11.78
C GLY A 297 2.47 16.47 -11.13
N GLU A 298 2.50 17.14 -10.00
CA GLU A 298 3.72 17.45 -9.25
C GLU A 298 4.40 16.20 -8.69
N HIS A 299 3.63 15.17 -8.29
CA HIS A 299 4.18 13.91 -7.76
C HIS A 299 5.08 13.17 -8.76
N ALA A 300 4.82 13.32 -10.06
CA ALA A 300 5.69 12.74 -11.09
C ALA A 300 7.02 13.51 -11.28
N MET A 301 7.10 14.73 -10.76
CA MET A 301 8.23 15.65 -10.91
C MET A 301 8.97 15.94 -9.59
N GLN A 302 8.47 15.48 -8.45
CA GLN A 302 9.14 15.58 -7.17
C GLN A 302 10.17 14.46 -7.00
N SER A 303 11.15 14.66 -6.13
CA SER A 303 12.12 13.62 -5.77
C SER A 303 11.40 12.40 -5.19
N ILE A 304 11.80 11.19 -5.60
CA ILE A 304 11.17 9.94 -5.13
C ILE A 304 11.22 9.81 -3.60
N GLY A 305 12.30 10.27 -2.96
CA GLY A 305 12.43 10.26 -1.50
C GLY A 305 11.46 11.17 -0.76
N THR A 306 10.82 12.16 -1.45
CA THR A 306 9.81 13.04 -0.84
C THR A 306 8.39 12.50 -1.02
N LEU A 307 8.20 11.48 -1.83
CA LEU A 307 6.92 10.84 -2.02
C LEU A 307 6.57 9.94 -0.84
N SER A 308 5.27 9.79 -0.57
CA SER A 308 4.79 8.83 0.42
C SER A 308 5.16 7.41 0.03
N GLY A 309 5.24 6.49 1.01
CA GLY A 309 5.52 5.08 0.74
C GLY A 309 4.55 4.46 -0.27
N GLY A 310 3.28 4.88 -0.23
CA GLY A 310 2.27 4.43 -1.20
C GLY A 310 2.54 4.90 -2.63
N GLU A 311 3.00 6.12 -2.81
CA GLU A 311 3.38 6.66 -4.12
C GLU A 311 4.65 5.99 -4.65
N GLN A 312 5.64 5.79 -3.80
CA GLN A 312 6.85 5.04 -4.15
C GLN A 312 6.52 3.60 -4.59
N ALA A 313 5.62 2.91 -3.88
CA ALA A 313 5.15 1.59 -4.25
C ALA A 313 4.45 1.60 -5.63
N LYS A 314 3.62 2.61 -5.92
CA LYS A 314 2.97 2.80 -7.23
C LYS A 314 4.01 3.00 -8.34
N VAL A 315 5.10 3.73 -8.10
CA VAL A 315 6.21 3.88 -9.07
C VAL A 315 6.90 2.54 -9.31
N LYS A 316 7.20 1.75 -8.28
CA LYS A 316 7.76 0.39 -8.44
C LYS A 316 6.82 -0.53 -9.22
N ILE A 317 5.52 -0.49 -8.95
CA ILE A 317 4.53 -1.25 -9.71
C ILE A 317 4.51 -0.78 -11.18
N CYS A 318 4.60 0.52 -11.44
CA CYS A 318 4.69 1.07 -12.80
C CYS A 318 5.88 0.44 -13.56
N LEU A 319 7.06 0.39 -12.96
CA LEU A 319 8.23 -0.25 -13.56
C LEU A 319 7.98 -1.74 -13.87
N LEU A 320 7.30 -2.46 -12.98
CA LEU A 320 6.95 -3.86 -13.23
C LEU A 320 5.97 -4.03 -14.39
N THR A 321 5.00 -3.13 -14.53
CA THR A 321 4.00 -3.19 -15.61
C THR A 321 4.59 -2.91 -16.99
N LEU A 322 5.69 -2.17 -17.06
CA LEU A 322 6.36 -1.81 -18.31
C LEU A 322 7.24 -2.93 -18.88
N THR A 323 7.68 -3.86 -18.03
CA THR A 323 8.55 -4.96 -18.45
C THR A 323 7.73 -6.22 -18.75
N PRO A 324 7.81 -6.80 -19.95
CA PRO A 324 7.18 -8.07 -20.23
C PRO A 324 7.69 -9.17 -19.32
N CYS A 325 6.79 -10.01 -18.79
CA CYS A 325 7.12 -11.13 -17.92
C CYS A 325 6.06 -12.23 -18.01
N ASN A 326 6.42 -13.42 -17.52
CA ASN A 326 5.50 -14.54 -17.35
C ASN A 326 5.53 -15.10 -15.93
N PHE A 327 6.37 -14.56 -15.05
CA PHE A 327 6.45 -14.91 -13.65
C PHE A 327 6.65 -13.66 -12.80
N ILE A 328 5.75 -13.43 -11.84
CA ILE A 328 5.82 -12.29 -10.90
C ILE A 328 5.97 -12.84 -9.48
N ILE A 329 6.97 -12.34 -8.77
CA ILE A 329 7.13 -12.53 -7.32
C ILE A 329 6.82 -11.21 -6.64
N MET A 330 5.96 -11.23 -5.61
CA MET A 330 5.64 -10.04 -4.80
C MET A 330 5.75 -10.34 -3.32
N ASP A 331 6.49 -9.49 -2.62
CA ASP A 331 6.66 -9.55 -1.17
C ASP A 331 5.86 -8.44 -0.50
N GLU A 332 4.74 -8.80 0.14
CA GLU A 332 3.82 -7.92 0.88
C GLU A 332 3.47 -6.61 0.12
N PRO A 333 3.01 -6.69 -1.14
CA PRO A 333 2.84 -5.51 -1.99
C PRO A 333 1.76 -4.54 -1.50
N THR A 334 0.95 -4.96 -0.52
CA THR A 334 -0.17 -4.18 0.01
C THR A 334 0.21 -3.24 1.13
N ASN A 335 1.38 -3.41 1.78
CA ASN A 335 1.74 -2.69 3.01
C ASN A 335 1.72 -1.16 2.90
N HIS A 336 1.99 -0.62 1.72
CA HIS A 336 2.03 0.84 1.51
C HIS A 336 0.92 1.35 0.59
N LEU A 337 0.06 0.47 0.07
CA LEU A 337 -0.96 0.86 -0.90
C LEU A 337 -2.25 1.30 -0.22
N ASP A 338 -2.85 2.37 -0.74
CA ASP A 338 -4.23 2.76 -0.41
C ASP A 338 -5.24 1.72 -0.94
N ILE A 339 -6.49 1.80 -0.48
CA ILE A 339 -7.55 0.84 -0.85
C ILE A 339 -7.72 0.75 -2.37
N GLN A 340 -7.70 1.87 -3.07
CA GLN A 340 -7.94 1.90 -4.52
C GLN A 340 -6.80 1.22 -5.26
N ALA A 341 -5.55 1.46 -4.85
CA ALA A 341 -4.38 0.81 -5.42
C ALA A 341 -4.33 -0.69 -5.08
N LYS A 342 -4.68 -1.10 -3.84
CA LYS A 342 -4.84 -2.52 -3.47
C LYS A 342 -5.86 -3.21 -4.38
N GLN A 343 -7.01 -2.59 -4.59
CA GLN A 343 -8.05 -3.15 -5.44
C GLN A 343 -7.62 -3.24 -6.91
N ALA A 344 -6.97 -2.21 -7.43
CA ALA A 344 -6.42 -2.21 -8.79
C ALA A 344 -5.34 -3.30 -8.98
N LEU A 345 -4.44 -3.45 -8.01
CA LEU A 345 -3.41 -4.49 -8.03
C LEU A 345 -4.03 -5.89 -7.97
N ARG A 346 -5.04 -6.09 -7.12
CA ARG A 346 -5.77 -7.36 -7.04
C ARG A 346 -6.39 -7.75 -8.38
N ILE A 347 -7.05 -6.82 -9.05
CA ILE A 347 -7.64 -7.03 -10.37
C ILE A 347 -6.54 -7.38 -11.39
N ALA A 348 -5.46 -6.60 -11.42
CA ALA A 348 -4.36 -6.82 -12.35
C ALA A 348 -3.69 -8.21 -12.17
N LEU A 349 -3.47 -8.65 -10.92
CA LEU A 349 -2.91 -9.98 -10.63
C LEU A 349 -3.88 -11.12 -10.97
N LYS A 350 -5.19 -10.89 -10.79
CA LYS A 350 -6.22 -11.85 -11.17
C LYS A 350 -6.30 -12.04 -12.69
N GLU A 351 -6.22 -10.95 -13.44
CA GLU A 351 -6.27 -10.94 -14.91
C GLU A 351 -4.97 -11.42 -15.56
N PHE A 352 -3.83 -11.21 -14.90
CA PHE A 352 -2.53 -11.62 -15.43
C PHE A 352 -2.49 -13.13 -15.68
N LYS A 353 -2.24 -13.57 -16.91
CA LYS A 353 -2.22 -14.99 -17.28
C LYS A 353 -0.96 -15.71 -16.82
N GLY A 354 0.14 -14.98 -16.55
CA GLY A 354 1.39 -15.54 -16.07
C GLY A 354 1.29 -16.17 -14.67
N THR A 355 2.40 -16.68 -14.20
CA THR A 355 2.57 -17.28 -12.87
C THR A 355 2.77 -16.17 -11.82
N VAL A 356 2.17 -16.32 -10.65
CA VAL A 356 2.35 -15.38 -9.53
C VAL A 356 2.73 -16.15 -8.28
N LEU A 357 3.80 -15.71 -7.63
CA LEU A 357 4.16 -16.10 -6.28
C LEU A 357 4.04 -14.87 -5.38
N LEU A 358 3.06 -14.87 -4.51
CA LEU A 358 2.70 -13.74 -3.66
C LEU A 358 2.94 -14.10 -2.19
N VAL A 359 3.65 -13.27 -1.47
CA VAL A 359 3.64 -13.25 0.00
C VAL A 359 2.65 -12.19 0.44
N SER A 360 1.66 -12.58 1.24
CA SER A 360 0.72 -11.63 1.83
C SER A 360 0.07 -12.22 3.08
N HIS A 361 -0.18 -11.35 4.05
CA HIS A 361 -0.92 -11.67 5.27
C HIS A 361 -2.37 -11.16 5.23
N GLU A 362 -2.80 -10.47 4.16
CA GLU A 362 -4.15 -9.93 4.00
C GLU A 362 -5.09 -10.90 3.26
N PRO A 363 -5.94 -11.71 3.94
CA PRO A 363 -6.84 -12.64 3.27
C PRO A 363 -7.82 -11.97 2.31
N ALA A 364 -8.26 -10.75 2.63
CA ALA A 364 -9.15 -9.97 1.77
C ALA A 364 -8.52 -9.61 0.42
N PHE A 365 -7.19 -9.51 0.36
CA PHE A 365 -6.46 -9.24 -0.87
C PHE A 365 -6.25 -10.50 -1.71
N TYR A 366 -5.76 -11.59 -1.10
CA TYR A 366 -5.30 -12.75 -1.89
C TYR A 366 -6.34 -13.83 -2.15
N LYS A 367 -7.45 -13.92 -1.38
CA LYS A 367 -8.45 -15.00 -1.52
C LYS A 367 -9.03 -15.13 -2.95
N GLU A 368 -9.20 -14.02 -3.64
CA GLU A 368 -9.73 -14.03 -5.02
C GLU A 368 -8.66 -14.30 -6.09
N ILE A 369 -7.37 -14.22 -5.71
CA ILE A 369 -6.23 -14.44 -6.61
C ILE A 369 -5.74 -15.89 -6.47
N ALA A 370 -5.61 -16.35 -5.23
CA ALA A 370 -4.94 -17.60 -4.87
C ALA A 370 -5.64 -18.83 -5.42
N GLN A 371 -4.90 -19.63 -6.19
CA GLN A 371 -5.28 -21.00 -6.59
C GLN A 371 -4.67 -22.04 -5.65
N LYS A 372 -3.51 -21.73 -5.08
CA LYS A 372 -2.81 -22.58 -4.11
C LYS A 372 -2.27 -21.70 -2.99
N ILE A 373 -2.47 -22.13 -1.75
CA ILE A 373 -1.93 -21.45 -0.56
C ILE A 373 -0.93 -22.40 0.09
N ILE A 374 0.27 -21.89 0.31
CA ILE A 374 1.36 -22.59 1.02
C ILE A 374 1.50 -21.90 2.37
N ASN A 375 1.05 -22.56 3.44
CA ASN A 375 1.29 -22.07 4.79
C ASN A 375 2.61 -22.65 5.31
N ILE A 376 3.60 -21.78 5.50
CA ILE A 376 4.96 -22.18 5.95
C ILE A 376 4.90 -22.81 7.36
N GLU A 377 4.03 -22.35 8.23
CA GLU A 377 3.89 -22.92 9.58
C GLU A 377 3.55 -24.41 9.55
N ASN A 378 2.73 -24.83 8.57
CA ASN A 378 2.35 -26.23 8.42
C ASN A 378 3.50 -27.10 7.87
N ILE A 379 4.45 -26.50 7.14
CA ILE A 379 5.65 -27.19 6.68
C ILE A 379 6.58 -27.45 7.86
N ILE A 380 6.76 -26.44 8.73
CA ILE A 380 7.62 -26.54 9.92
C ILE A 380 7.02 -27.51 10.97
N LYS A 381 5.69 -27.53 11.17
CA LYS A 381 5.01 -28.39 12.16
C LYS A 381 4.92 -29.86 11.75
N LYS A 382 5.14 -30.20 10.50
CA LYS A 382 5.14 -31.61 10.02
C LYS A 382 6.43 -32.37 10.33
N LYS A 383 7.35 -31.72 11.02
CA LYS A 383 8.60 -32.26 11.56
C LYS A 383 8.58 -32.24 13.07
#